data_9117246d983af5b7f779049e46592a08
#
_entry.id   9117246d983af5b7f779049e46592a08
#
_cell.length_a   1.000
_cell.length_b   1.000
_cell.length_c   1.000
_cell.angle_alpha   90.00
_cell.angle_beta   90.00
_cell.angle_gamma   90.00
#
_symmetry.space_group_name_H-M   'P 1'
#
loop_
_entity.id
_entity.type
_entity.pdbx_description
1 polymer ?
#
loop_
_entity_poly.entity_id
_entity_poly.type
_entity_poly.pdbx_seq_one_letter_code
_entity_poly.pdbx_strand_id
1 'polypeptide(L)'
;MYEFLNYITENIWIKIAAYVFTFVGGILTALSLRRKKIKPVYIMRSTSLLQESVSKLDGLNIEYDNHPVGNLTVTNIAIWNAGKKTLHQTDVSTNESISIKPKKNIVVYRYSTLKESSPSNGFSVQTNADNSALEIDFEYMDCNQGIAIQLVHSGISSTDIEVGGSIKGYGRIKSHEGEFKTAVMTNMLESPIGKLRPKKEDKKGILKVMIIVSCILLGTALFAPPLFMSSYWEFMGLSI
;
A
#
# COMPACT_ATOMS: atom_id res chain seq x y z
N MET A 1 40.63 -9.61 -35.30
CA MET A 1 39.72 -10.21 -34.28
C MET A 1 40.51 -10.75 -33.08
N TYR A 2 41.58 -11.50 -33.23
CA TYR A 2 42.41 -12.04 -32.14
C TYR A 2 43.08 -10.96 -31.28
N GLU A 3 43.63 -9.91 -31.88
CA GLU A 3 44.27 -8.81 -31.16
C GLU A 3 43.27 -8.03 -30.27
N PHE A 4 42.05 -7.85 -30.73
CA PHE A 4 40.98 -7.21 -29.95
C PHE A 4 40.58 -8.03 -28.75
N LEU A 5 40.47 -9.35 -28.91
CA LEU A 5 40.18 -10.27 -27.79
C LEU A 5 41.31 -10.30 -26.76
N ASN A 6 42.56 -10.31 -27.20
CA ASN A 6 43.73 -10.23 -26.31
C ASN A 6 43.77 -8.90 -25.55
N TYR A 7 43.50 -7.78 -26.22
CA TYR A 7 43.42 -6.47 -25.54
C TYR A 7 42.37 -6.46 -24.43
N ILE A 8 41.19 -7.04 -24.67
CA ILE A 8 40.13 -7.13 -23.66
C ILE A 8 40.56 -8.03 -22.48
N THR A 9 41.21 -9.16 -22.77
CA THR A 9 41.58 -10.14 -21.75
C THR A 9 42.81 -9.71 -20.92
N GLU A 10 43.68 -8.87 -21.46
CA GLU A 10 44.88 -8.41 -20.74
C GLU A 10 44.65 -7.12 -19.96
N ASN A 11 43.67 -6.29 -20.38
CA ASN A 11 43.44 -5.00 -19.72
C ASN A 11 42.74 -5.17 -18.36
N ILE A 12 43.48 -4.87 -17.27
CA ILE A 12 42.97 -5.02 -15.90
C ILE A 12 41.73 -4.14 -15.62
N TRP A 13 41.64 -2.97 -16.24
CA TRP A 13 40.53 -2.05 -16.06
C TRP A 13 39.22 -2.58 -16.69
N ILE A 14 39.33 -3.28 -17.81
CA ILE A 14 38.19 -3.93 -18.46
C ILE A 14 37.65 -5.07 -17.57
N LYS A 15 38.57 -5.84 -16.97
CA LYS A 15 38.18 -6.89 -16.00
C LYS A 15 37.46 -6.31 -14.78
N ILE A 16 38.01 -5.25 -14.19
CA ILE A 16 37.37 -4.58 -13.05
C ILE A 16 36.02 -4.04 -13.44
N ALA A 17 35.86 -3.38 -14.58
CA ALA A 17 34.57 -2.87 -15.06
C ALA A 17 33.55 -3.98 -15.25
N ALA A 18 33.91 -5.14 -15.82
CA ALA A 18 33.07 -6.30 -15.99
C ALA A 18 32.60 -6.85 -14.64
N TYR A 19 33.47 -6.95 -13.63
CA TYR A 19 33.08 -7.38 -12.29
C TYR A 19 32.11 -6.41 -11.62
N VAL A 20 32.37 -5.11 -11.71
CA VAL A 20 31.46 -4.07 -11.17
C VAL A 20 30.10 -4.13 -11.85
N PHE A 21 30.07 -4.27 -13.17
CA PHE A 21 28.82 -4.39 -13.93
C PHE A 21 28.01 -5.63 -13.54
N THR A 22 28.69 -6.78 -13.40
CA THR A 22 28.06 -8.04 -12.97
C THR A 22 27.50 -7.91 -11.55
N PHE A 23 28.26 -7.32 -10.63
CA PHE A 23 27.86 -7.11 -9.25
C PHE A 23 26.63 -6.19 -9.14
N VAL A 24 26.65 -5.05 -9.84
CA VAL A 24 25.52 -4.11 -9.90
C VAL A 24 24.29 -4.77 -10.55
N GLY A 25 24.47 -5.50 -11.64
CA GLY A 25 23.42 -6.28 -12.29
C GLY A 25 22.79 -7.31 -11.36
N GLY A 26 23.60 -8.02 -10.61
CA GLY A 26 23.16 -8.98 -9.58
C GLY A 26 22.31 -8.32 -8.50
N ILE A 27 22.76 -7.18 -7.96
CA ILE A 27 21.99 -6.41 -6.96
C ILE A 27 20.66 -5.93 -7.53
N LEU A 28 20.65 -5.38 -8.75
CA LEU A 28 19.41 -4.91 -9.40
C LEU A 28 18.42 -6.05 -9.62
N THR A 29 18.91 -7.20 -10.05
CA THR A 29 18.09 -8.41 -10.22
C THR A 29 17.51 -8.87 -8.88
N ALA A 30 18.32 -8.96 -7.83
CA ALA A 30 17.87 -9.34 -6.49
C ALA A 30 16.82 -8.36 -5.94
N LEU A 31 16.97 -7.06 -6.16
CA LEU A 31 15.99 -6.04 -5.78
C LEU A 31 14.70 -6.14 -6.60
N SER A 32 14.79 -6.50 -7.87
CA SER A 32 13.63 -6.69 -8.77
C SER A 32 12.83 -7.94 -8.41
N LEU A 33 13.49 -9.00 -7.97
CA LEU A 33 12.90 -10.25 -7.55
C LEU A 33 12.28 -10.18 -6.14
N ARG A 34 12.36 -9.06 -5.42
CA ARG A 34 11.67 -8.90 -4.14
C ARG A 34 10.18 -9.18 -4.32
N ARG A 35 9.75 -10.29 -3.74
CA ARG A 35 8.35 -10.74 -3.83
C ARG A 35 7.41 -9.63 -3.39
N LYS A 36 6.48 -9.30 -4.27
CA LYS A 36 5.36 -8.43 -3.91
C LYS A 36 4.61 -9.10 -2.75
N LYS A 37 4.39 -8.37 -1.66
CA LYS A 37 3.69 -8.89 -0.47
C LYS A 37 2.29 -8.31 -0.40
N ILE A 38 1.34 -9.10 0.06
CA ILE A 38 0.04 -8.65 0.56
C ILE A 38 0.29 -7.89 1.86
N LYS A 39 -0.43 -6.80 2.10
CA LYS A 39 -0.34 -6.03 3.35
C LYS A 39 -1.71 -5.42 3.68
N PRO A 40 -2.66 -6.22 4.17
CA PRO A 40 -3.93 -5.69 4.63
C PRO A 40 -3.73 -4.89 5.91
N VAL A 41 -4.31 -3.71 5.93
CA VAL A 41 -4.25 -2.79 7.06
C VAL A 41 -5.60 -2.11 7.26
N TYR A 42 -5.82 -1.59 8.46
CA TYR A 42 -7.00 -0.79 8.76
C TYR A 42 -6.63 0.49 9.52
N ILE A 43 -7.53 1.46 9.50
CA ILE A 43 -7.49 2.66 10.33
C ILE A 43 -8.89 2.98 10.82
N MET A 44 -8.99 3.47 12.03
CA MET A 44 -10.27 3.88 12.63
C MET A 44 -10.21 5.30 13.13
N ARG A 45 -11.34 6.00 13.01
CA ARG A 45 -11.52 7.33 13.61
C ARG A 45 -12.94 7.43 14.16
N SER A 46 -13.03 7.78 15.43
CA SER A 46 -14.32 7.98 16.10
C SER A 46 -14.57 9.45 16.37
N THR A 47 -15.85 9.81 16.35
CA THR A 47 -16.37 11.10 16.79
C THR A 47 -17.55 10.82 17.72
N SER A 48 -17.41 11.17 18.98
CA SER A 48 -18.52 11.08 19.95
C SER A 48 -19.49 12.22 19.66
N LEU A 49 -20.74 11.86 19.39
CA LEU A 49 -21.84 12.81 19.19
C LEU A 49 -22.57 13.10 20.50
N LEU A 50 -22.68 12.11 21.37
CA LEU A 50 -23.32 12.18 22.66
C LEU A 50 -22.50 11.40 23.68
N GLN A 51 -22.31 12.01 24.86
CA GLN A 51 -21.72 11.35 26.02
C GLN A 51 -22.75 11.29 27.15
N GLU A 52 -22.70 10.25 27.96
CA GLU A 52 -23.61 10.04 29.10
C GLU A 52 -23.70 11.23 30.06
N SER A 53 -22.64 12.00 30.19
CA SER A 53 -22.64 13.23 30.98
C SER A 53 -23.63 14.29 30.47
N VAL A 54 -23.88 14.32 29.16
CA VAL A 54 -24.84 15.26 28.54
C VAL A 54 -26.25 14.69 28.59
N SER A 55 -26.41 13.38 28.43
CA SER A 55 -27.72 12.73 28.48
C SER A 55 -28.38 12.72 29.87
N LYS A 56 -27.57 12.96 30.93
CA LYS A 56 -28.05 13.06 32.34
C LYS A 56 -28.47 14.46 32.74
N LEU A 57 -28.53 15.42 31.82
CA LEU A 57 -29.05 16.76 32.15
C LEU A 57 -30.56 16.70 32.36
N ASP A 58 -31.02 17.28 33.46
CA ASP A 58 -32.44 17.32 33.79
C ASP A 58 -33.26 17.94 32.64
N GLY A 59 -34.30 17.24 32.24
CA GLY A 59 -35.19 17.68 31.17
C GLY A 59 -34.68 17.39 29.75
N LEU A 60 -33.52 16.75 29.58
CA LEU A 60 -33.01 16.32 28.28
C LEU A 60 -33.27 14.83 28.04
N ASN A 61 -34.11 14.50 27.08
CA ASN A 61 -34.31 13.13 26.60
C ASN A 61 -33.76 13.02 25.18
N ILE A 62 -32.75 12.15 24.98
CA ILE A 62 -32.12 11.94 23.69
C ILE A 62 -32.41 10.52 23.23
N GLU A 63 -32.96 10.42 22.04
CA GLU A 63 -33.32 9.16 21.41
C GLU A 63 -32.64 9.01 20.06
N TYR A 64 -32.25 7.80 19.75
CA TYR A 64 -31.80 7.39 18.42
C TYR A 64 -32.74 6.28 17.94
N ASP A 65 -33.44 6.52 16.83
CA ASP A 65 -34.40 5.59 16.25
C ASP A 65 -35.48 5.15 17.27
N ASN A 66 -36.04 6.15 18.01
CA ASN A 66 -37.04 5.98 19.07
C ASN A 66 -36.57 5.15 20.30
N HIS A 67 -35.25 5.02 20.49
CA HIS A 67 -34.71 4.34 21.65
C HIS A 67 -33.83 5.32 22.43
N PRO A 68 -33.98 5.40 23.76
CA PRO A 68 -33.18 6.27 24.59
C PRO A 68 -31.71 5.83 24.55
N VAL A 69 -30.81 6.77 24.32
CA VAL A 69 -29.37 6.49 24.22
C VAL A 69 -28.57 7.34 25.19
N GLY A 70 -27.68 6.71 25.94
CA GLY A 70 -26.76 7.41 26.85
C GLY A 70 -25.51 7.91 26.14
N ASN A 71 -24.96 7.10 25.26
CA ASN A 71 -23.81 7.42 24.42
C ASN A 71 -24.13 7.16 22.95
N LEU A 72 -23.63 8.04 22.09
CA LEU A 72 -23.73 7.89 20.64
C LEU A 72 -22.41 8.29 19.99
N THR A 73 -21.75 7.35 19.38
CA THR A 73 -20.45 7.56 18.72
C THR A 73 -20.50 7.05 17.29
N VAL A 74 -19.96 7.83 16.40
CA VAL A 74 -19.75 7.45 15.00
C VAL A 74 -18.30 7.08 14.80
N THR A 75 -18.04 5.84 14.38
CA THR A 75 -16.70 5.35 14.06
C THR A 75 -16.60 5.04 12.57
N ASN A 76 -15.69 5.70 11.90
CA ASN A 76 -15.35 5.42 10.52
C ASN A 76 -14.15 4.48 10.49
N ILE A 77 -14.26 3.40 9.74
CA ILE A 77 -13.24 2.34 9.61
C ILE A 77 -12.91 2.21 8.14
N ALA A 78 -11.64 2.29 7.80
CA ALA A 78 -11.16 1.99 6.47
C ALA A 78 -10.25 0.77 6.52
N ILE A 79 -10.49 -0.20 5.63
CA ILE A 79 -9.71 -1.44 5.49
C ILE A 79 -9.25 -1.51 4.04
N TRP A 80 -7.93 -1.69 3.79
CA TRP A 80 -7.39 -1.76 2.44
C TRP A 80 -6.12 -2.59 2.36
N ASN A 81 -5.76 -2.97 1.14
CA ASN A 81 -4.50 -3.64 0.86
C ASN A 81 -3.38 -2.61 0.58
N ALA A 82 -2.55 -2.30 1.56
CA ALA A 82 -1.36 -1.45 1.39
C ALA A 82 -0.18 -2.19 0.73
N GLY A 83 -0.36 -3.45 0.37
CA GLY A 83 0.63 -4.30 -0.30
C GLY A 83 0.69 -4.04 -1.80
N LYS A 84 1.61 -4.73 -2.47
CA LYS A 84 1.80 -4.67 -3.92
C LYS A 84 1.30 -5.92 -4.66
N LYS A 85 0.84 -6.93 -3.92
CA LYS A 85 0.21 -8.14 -4.44
C LYS A 85 -1.28 -8.06 -4.16
N THR A 86 -2.11 -8.44 -5.11
CA THR A 86 -3.56 -8.57 -4.95
C THR A 86 -3.87 -9.52 -3.79
N LEU A 87 -4.81 -9.13 -2.93
CA LEU A 87 -5.39 -9.94 -1.88
C LEU A 87 -6.72 -10.48 -2.39
N HIS A 88 -6.89 -11.79 -2.41
CA HIS A 88 -8.14 -12.46 -2.76
C HIS A 88 -8.87 -12.93 -1.52
N GLN A 89 -10.20 -13.12 -1.63
CA GLN A 89 -10.99 -13.70 -0.54
C GLN A 89 -10.45 -15.09 -0.13
N THR A 90 -9.93 -15.87 -1.06
CA THR A 90 -9.31 -17.18 -0.80
C THR A 90 -8.04 -17.12 0.05
N ASP A 91 -7.39 -15.95 0.13
CA ASP A 91 -6.23 -15.72 1.00
C ASP A 91 -6.67 -15.45 2.45
N VAL A 92 -7.94 -15.13 2.71
CA VAL A 92 -8.48 -14.92 4.05
C VAL A 92 -8.64 -16.27 4.73
N SER A 93 -8.39 -16.33 6.04
CA SER A 93 -8.62 -17.54 6.83
C SER A 93 -10.12 -17.78 7.00
N THR A 94 -10.59 -18.99 6.75
CA THR A 94 -11.98 -19.36 6.97
C THR A 94 -12.39 -19.35 8.44
N ASN A 95 -11.43 -19.55 9.35
CA ASN A 95 -11.68 -19.56 10.79
C ASN A 95 -11.60 -18.17 11.42
N GLU A 96 -11.02 -17.20 10.73
CA GLU A 96 -10.83 -15.84 11.24
C GLU A 96 -11.01 -14.86 10.05
N SER A 97 -12.28 -14.70 9.63
CA SER A 97 -12.71 -13.78 8.57
C SER A 97 -12.40 -12.33 8.94
N ILE A 98 -12.31 -11.45 7.93
CA ILE A 98 -12.19 -10.02 8.18
C ILE A 98 -13.49 -9.54 8.81
N SER A 99 -13.40 -9.06 10.04
CA SER A 99 -14.58 -8.69 10.82
C SER A 99 -14.34 -7.47 11.71
N ILE A 100 -15.43 -6.77 11.98
CA ILE A 100 -15.51 -5.66 12.91
C ILE A 100 -16.36 -6.10 14.08
N LYS A 101 -15.79 -6.13 15.27
CA LYS A 101 -16.43 -6.64 16.49
C LYS A 101 -16.55 -5.52 17.53
N PRO A 102 -17.75 -5.21 18.01
CA PRO A 102 -17.91 -4.38 19.19
C PRO A 102 -17.40 -5.15 20.42
N LYS A 103 -16.79 -4.46 21.36
CA LYS A 103 -16.44 -5.03 22.65
C LYS A 103 -17.71 -5.35 23.45
N LYS A 104 -17.53 -6.12 24.53
CA LYS A 104 -18.64 -6.52 25.41
C LYS A 104 -19.44 -5.30 25.87
N ASN A 105 -20.76 -5.38 25.83
CA ASN A 105 -21.74 -4.35 26.21
C ASN A 105 -21.81 -3.13 25.26
N ILE A 106 -21.20 -3.18 24.08
CA ILE A 106 -21.36 -2.14 23.08
C ILE A 106 -22.41 -2.59 22.05
N VAL A 107 -23.43 -1.76 21.86
CA VAL A 107 -24.47 -1.96 20.87
C VAL A 107 -24.13 -1.20 19.62
N VAL A 108 -24.14 -1.88 18.47
CA VAL A 108 -24.06 -1.24 17.15
C VAL A 108 -25.50 -0.97 16.71
N TYR A 109 -25.84 0.31 16.58
CA TYR A 109 -27.17 0.72 16.15
C TYR A 109 -27.34 0.63 14.64
N ARG A 110 -26.28 1.05 13.91
CA ARG A 110 -26.31 1.09 12.45
C ARG A 110 -24.91 0.96 11.87
N TYR A 111 -24.83 0.37 10.71
CA TYR A 111 -23.64 0.43 9.87
C TYR A 111 -24.01 0.82 8.44
N SER A 112 -23.07 1.42 7.74
CA SER A 112 -23.23 1.77 6.32
C SER A 112 -21.87 1.79 5.62
N THR A 113 -21.84 1.38 4.38
CA THR A 113 -20.66 1.53 3.51
C THR A 113 -20.57 2.98 3.06
N LEU A 114 -19.50 3.67 3.44
CA LEU A 114 -19.24 5.03 3.00
C LEU A 114 -18.71 5.07 1.58
N LYS A 115 -17.79 4.13 1.29
CA LYS A 115 -17.12 4.07 0.01
C LYS A 115 -16.43 2.73 -0.19
N GLU A 116 -16.41 2.28 -1.43
CA GLU A 116 -15.58 1.19 -1.92
C GLU A 116 -14.67 1.70 -3.06
N SER A 117 -13.51 1.08 -3.24
CA SER A 117 -12.54 1.50 -4.25
C SER A 117 -13.03 1.26 -5.67
N SER A 118 -13.69 0.16 -5.89
CA SER A 118 -14.29 -0.23 -7.16
C SER A 118 -15.45 -1.19 -6.92
N PRO A 119 -16.55 -1.07 -7.67
CA PRO A 119 -17.63 -2.06 -7.64
C PRO A 119 -17.16 -3.48 -8.00
N SER A 120 -16.10 -3.59 -8.81
CA SER A 120 -15.49 -4.88 -9.20
C SER A 120 -14.84 -5.63 -8.04
N ASN A 121 -14.59 -4.96 -6.91
CA ASN A 121 -14.07 -5.63 -5.72
C ASN A 121 -15.10 -6.54 -5.05
N GLY A 122 -16.39 -6.35 -5.34
CA GLY A 122 -17.50 -7.17 -4.83
C GLY A 122 -17.62 -7.13 -3.31
N PHE A 123 -17.41 -5.95 -2.69
CA PHE A 123 -17.54 -5.84 -1.24
C PHE A 123 -18.96 -6.10 -0.76
N SER A 124 -19.08 -6.92 0.29
CA SER A 124 -20.29 -7.20 1.02
C SER A 124 -20.02 -7.10 2.52
N VAL A 125 -20.88 -6.40 3.24
CA VAL A 125 -20.82 -6.29 4.70
C VAL A 125 -22.09 -6.89 5.27
N GLN A 126 -21.94 -7.92 6.08
CA GLN A 126 -23.04 -8.66 6.65
C GLN A 126 -22.83 -8.85 8.15
N THR A 127 -23.93 -8.89 8.90
CA THR A 127 -23.87 -9.27 10.30
C THR A 127 -23.77 -10.80 10.40
N ASN A 128 -22.87 -11.28 11.25
CA ASN A 128 -22.78 -12.73 11.49
C ASN A 128 -24.05 -13.28 12.15
N ALA A 129 -24.22 -14.61 12.16
CA ALA A 129 -25.41 -15.28 12.66
C ALA A 129 -25.80 -14.89 14.10
N ASP A 130 -24.82 -14.55 14.93
CA ASP A 130 -25.03 -14.20 16.34
C ASP A 130 -25.18 -12.67 16.56
N ASN A 131 -25.23 -11.87 15.51
CA ASN A 131 -25.26 -10.40 15.57
C ASN A 131 -24.10 -9.78 16.38
N SER A 132 -23.03 -10.52 16.59
CA SER A 132 -21.91 -10.11 17.43
C SER A 132 -20.77 -9.45 16.66
N ALA A 133 -20.78 -9.56 15.32
CA ALA A 133 -19.75 -9.00 14.46
C ALA A 133 -20.30 -8.66 13.07
N LEU A 134 -19.68 -7.70 12.42
CA LEU A 134 -19.86 -7.42 10.99
C LEU A 134 -18.74 -8.13 10.24
N GLU A 135 -19.08 -9.03 9.34
CA GLU A 135 -18.14 -9.71 8.45
C GLU A 135 -18.04 -8.96 7.12
N ILE A 136 -16.84 -8.90 6.59
CA ILE A 136 -16.54 -8.20 5.36
C ILE A 136 -16.02 -9.22 4.36
N ASP A 137 -16.80 -9.43 3.31
CA ASP A 137 -16.46 -10.25 2.18
C ASP A 137 -16.13 -9.39 0.97
N PHE A 138 -15.31 -9.92 0.06
CA PHE A 138 -14.90 -9.27 -1.18
C PHE A 138 -14.39 -10.30 -2.16
N GLU A 139 -14.31 -10.00 -3.43
CA GLU A 139 -13.69 -10.88 -4.41
C GLU A 139 -12.17 -10.74 -4.39
N TYR A 140 -11.70 -9.49 -4.50
CA TYR A 140 -10.27 -9.16 -4.44
C TYR A 140 -10.05 -7.71 -4.02
N MET A 141 -8.84 -7.41 -3.54
CA MET A 141 -8.33 -6.06 -3.28
C MET A 141 -6.95 -5.89 -3.91
N ASP A 142 -6.84 -5.05 -4.92
CA ASP A 142 -5.55 -4.66 -5.49
C ASP A 142 -4.79 -3.68 -4.59
N CYS A 143 -3.59 -3.28 -4.99
CA CYS A 143 -2.79 -2.31 -4.26
C CYS A 143 -3.56 -1.01 -4.05
N ASN A 144 -3.73 -0.61 -2.79
CA ASN A 144 -4.47 0.56 -2.32
C ASN A 144 -5.99 0.50 -2.54
N GLN A 145 -6.54 -0.66 -2.84
CA GLN A 145 -7.99 -0.86 -2.87
C GLN A 145 -8.51 -1.36 -1.52
N GLY A 146 -9.75 -1.03 -1.22
CA GLY A 146 -10.41 -1.41 0.02
C GLY A 146 -11.78 -0.77 0.19
N ILE A 147 -12.32 -0.83 1.40
CA ILE A 147 -13.65 -0.36 1.77
C ILE A 147 -13.57 0.58 2.98
N ALA A 148 -14.43 1.59 3.03
CA ALA A 148 -14.69 2.43 4.19
C ALA A 148 -16.11 2.22 4.70
N ILE A 149 -16.24 1.95 5.98
CA ILE A 149 -17.48 1.63 6.68
C ILE A 149 -17.67 2.61 7.83
N GLN A 150 -18.89 3.04 8.03
CA GLN A 150 -19.30 3.84 9.18
C GLN A 150 -20.14 3.00 10.13
N LEU A 151 -19.81 3.03 11.40
CA LEU A 151 -20.60 2.44 12.48
C LEU A 151 -21.13 3.53 13.40
N VAL A 152 -22.38 3.38 13.81
CA VAL A 152 -23.02 4.14 14.89
C VAL A 152 -23.20 3.19 16.07
N HIS A 153 -22.62 3.51 17.22
CA HIS A 153 -22.60 2.59 18.36
C HIS A 153 -22.66 3.32 19.71
N SER A 154 -22.98 2.56 20.76
CA SER A 154 -23.12 3.06 22.14
C SER A 154 -21.78 3.25 22.87
N GLY A 155 -20.64 2.93 22.27
CA GLY A 155 -19.32 3.10 22.86
C GLY A 155 -18.88 4.57 22.88
N ILE A 156 -17.75 4.85 23.54
CA ILE A 156 -17.21 6.19 23.70
C ILE A 156 -16.19 6.53 22.63
N SER A 157 -15.48 5.52 22.13
CA SER A 157 -14.38 5.74 21.19
C SER A 157 -14.13 4.55 20.26
N SER A 158 -13.16 4.69 19.36
CA SER A 158 -12.71 3.60 18.48
C SER A 158 -12.09 2.42 19.22
N THR A 159 -11.65 2.62 20.46
CA THR A 159 -11.12 1.53 21.29
C THR A 159 -12.19 0.51 21.70
N ASP A 160 -13.46 0.86 21.56
CA ASP A 160 -14.60 0.00 21.85
C ASP A 160 -14.97 -0.93 20.69
N ILE A 161 -14.31 -0.74 19.56
CA ILE A 161 -14.45 -1.55 18.36
C ILE A 161 -13.13 -2.23 18.05
N GLU A 162 -13.18 -3.50 17.69
CA GLU A 162 -12.01 -4.30 17.29
C GLU A 162 -12.16 -4.71 15.81
N VAL A 163 -11.09 -4.54 15.04
CA VAL A 163 -11.00 -5.06 13.68
C VAL A 163 -10.09 -6.28 13.70
N GLY A 164 -10.65 -7.41 13.32
CA GLY A 164 -9.99 -8.70 13.26
C GLY A 164 -9.90 -9.25 11.83
N GLY A 165 -9.19 -10.34 11.69
CA GLY A 165 -9.02 -11.09 10.45
C GLY A 165 -7.60 -11.58 10.27
N SER A 166 -7.47 -12.79 9.72
CA SER A 166 -6.17 -13.42 9.46
C SER A 166 -6.03 -13.76 7.98
N ILE A 167 -4.88 -13.44 7.42
CA ILE A 167 -4.56 -13.64 6.01
C ILE A 167 -3.45 -14.68 5.89
N LYS A 168 -3.66 -15.68 5.04
CA LYS A 168 -2.68 -16.75 4.77
C LYS A 168 -1.36 -16.14 4.29
N GLY A 169 -0.27 -16.50 4.98
CA GLY A 169 1.07 -16.00 4.67
C GLY A 169 1.38 -14.55 5.09
N TYR A 170 0.43 -13.86 5.75
CA TYR A 170 0.66 -12.52 6.33
C TYR A 170 0.40 -12.48 7.84
N GLY A 171 -0.60 -13.20 8.33
CA GLY A 171 -1.08 -13.16 9.70
C GLY A 171 -2.22 -12.16 9.89
N ARG A 172 -2.39 -11.65 11.11
CA ARG A 172 -3.48 -10.74 11.46
C ARG A 172 -3.37 -9.38 10.78
N ILE A 173 -4.51 -8.80 10.43
CA ILE A 173 -4.60 -7.42 9.93
C ILE A 173 -4.08 -6.47 11.01
N LYS A 174 -3.31 -5.45 10.59
CA LYS A 174 -2.67 -4.49 11.51
C LYS A 174 -3.27 -3.09 11.35
N SER A 175 -3.33 -2.38 12.47
CA SER A 175 -3.62 -0.96 12.45
C SER A 175 -2.54 -0.21 11.66
N HIS A 176 -2.96 0.74 10.84
CA HIS A 176 -2.07 1.63 10.10
C HIS A 176 -1.84 2.92 10.91
N GLU A 177 -0.58 3.23 11.15
CA GLU A 177 -0.20 4.52 11.76
C GLU A 177 -0.31 5.60 10.70
N GLY A 178 -1.27 6.53 10.86
CA GLY A 178 -1.49 7.62 9.92
C GLY A 178 -2.83 8.32 10.18
N GLU A 179 -3.08 9.41 9.46
CA GLU A 179 -4.37 10.09 9.53
C GLU A 179 -5.41 9.39 8.67
N PHE A 180 -6.60 9.16 9.23
CA PHE A 180 -7.74 8.56 8.54
C PHE A 180 -8.07 9.29 7.23
N LYS A 181 -8.10 10.62 7.26
CA LYS A 181 -8.39 11.45 6.08
C LYS A 181 -7.38 11.20 4.95
N THR A 182 -6.10 11.11 5.28
CA THR A 182 -5.03 10.83 4.30
C THR A 182 -5.15 9.43 3.75
N ALA A 183 -5.42 8.42 4.60
CA ALA A 183 -5.61 7.05 4.17
C ALA A 183 -6.80 6.89 3.23
N VAL A 184 -7.95 7.46 3.58
CA VAL A 184 -9.17 7.42 2.76
C VAL A 184 -8.99 8.23 1.47
N MET A 185 -8.40 9.42 1.54
CA MET A 185 -8.20 10.26 0.35
C MET A 185 -7.14 9.70 -0.60
N THR A 186 -6.06 9.12 -0.06
CA THR A 186 -4.95 8.66 -0.89
C THR A 186 -5.21 7.28 -1.49
N ASN A 187 -5.90 6.40 -0.75
CA ASN A 187 -6.01 4.99 -1.09
C ASN A 187 -7.41 4.58 -1.58
N MET A 188 -8.46 5.31 -1.20
CA MET A 188 -9.83 4.99 -1.56
C MET A 188 -10.52 6.07 -2.41
N LEU A 189 -9.99 7.30 -2.38
CA LEU A 189 -10.49 8.41 -3.18
C LEU A 189 -9.59 8.63 -4.39
N GLU A 190 -9.43 7.68 -5.28
CA GLU A 190 -9.16 8.01 -6.67
C GLU A 190 -10.44 8.62 -7.27
N SER A 191 -10.71 9.87 -6.90
CA SER A 191 -11.56 10.74 -7.69
C SER A 191 -10.99 10.82 -9.10
N PRO A 192 -11.80 10.95 -10.16
CA PRO A 192 -11.31 11.21 -11.52
C PRO A 192 -10.33 12.38 -11.60
N ILE A 193 -10.41 13.33 -10.66
CA ILE A 193 -9.48 14.45 -10.47
C ILE A 193 -8.13 13.99 -9.89
N GLY A 194 -8.07 12.87 -9.17
CA GLY A 194 -6.82 12.28 -8.66
C GLY A 194 -5.91 11.74 -9.77
N LYS A 195 -6.47 11.41 -10.95
CA LYS A 195 -5.68 11.01 -12.13
C LYS A 195 -4.89 12.17 -12.76
N LEU A 196 -5.20 13.41 -12.41
CA LEU A 196 -4.46 14.60 -12.83
C LEU A 196 -3.33 14.99 -11.86
N ARG A 197 -3.23 14.35 -10.68
CA ARG A 197 -1.99 14.48 -9.91
C ARG A 197 -0.89 13.71 -10.66
N PRO A 198 0.23 14.36 -10.99
CA PRO A 198 1.37 13.65 -11.53
C PRO A 198 1.66 12.52 -10.55
N LYS A 199 1.58 11.29 -11.04
CA LYS A 199 1.99 10.07 -10.33
C LYS A 199 3.28 10.42 -9.64
N LYS A 200 3.29 10.44 -8.29
CA LYS A 200 4.48 10.77 -7.51
C LYS A 200 5.60 9.96 -8.13
N GLU A 201 6.44 10.63 -8.90
CA GLU A 201 7.46 9.98 -9.73
C GLU A 201 8.12 8.95 -8.85
N ASP A 202 8.10 7.71 -9.27
CA ASP A 202 8.77 6.65 -8.54
C ASP A 202 10.27 6.96 -8.62
N LYS A 203 10.74 7.83 -7.69
CA LYS A 203 12.15 8.23 -7.59
C LYS A 203 13.08 7.02 -7.63
N LYS A 204 12.56 5.85 -7.18
CA LYS A 204 13.28 4.58 -7.29
C LYS A 204 13.28 4.04 -8.72
N GLY A 205 12.24 4.26 -9.51
CA GLY A 205 12.20 3.91 -10.92
C GLY A 205 13.13 4.79 -11.73
N ILE A 206 13.09 6.10 -11.51
CA ILE A 206 13.99 7.06 -12.16
C ILE A 206 15.44 6.79 -11.78
N LEU A 207 15.71 6.53 -10.49
CA LEU A 207 17.05 6.16 -10.03
C LEU A 207 17.55 4.88 -10.71
N LYS A 208 16.70 3.88 -10.91
CA LYS A 208 17.06 2.66 -11.64
C LYS A 208 17.39 2.93 -13.09
N VAL A 209 16.57 3.74 -13.77
CA VAL A 209 16.83 4.13 -15.17
C VAL A 209 18.12 4.94 -15.26
N MET A 210 18.35 5.89 -14.34
CA MET A 210 19.61 6.66 -14.31
C MET A 210 20.83 5.78 -14.08
N ILE A 211 20.73 4.78 -13.18
CA ILE A 211 21.83 3.84 -12.95
C ILE A 211 22.09 3.00 -14.20
N ILE A 212 21.04 2.48 -14.86
CA ILE A 212 21.19 1.70 -16.09
C ILE A 212 21.82 2.54 -17.20
N VAL A 213 21.34 3.78 -17.42
CA VAL A 213 21.89 4.70 -18.41
C VAL A 213 23.35 5.06 -18.07
N SER A 214 23.66 5.32 -16.80
CA SER A 214 25.02 5.60 -16.34
C SER A 214 25.96 4.40 -16.58
N CYS A 215 25.50 3.17 -16.32
CA CYS A 215 26.28 1.97 -16.60
C CYS A 215 26.49 1.75 -18.11
N ILE A 216 25.51 2.05 -18.96
CA ILE A 216 25.64 1.98 -20.41
C ILE A 216 26.65 3.03 -20.90
N LEU A 217 26.56 4.29 -20.41
CA LEU A 217 27.49 5.37 -20.78
C LEU A 217 28.90 5.08 -20.30
N LEU A 218 29.08 4.54 -19.09
CA LEU A 218 30.39 4.10 -18.60
C LEU A 218 30.96 2.95 -19.43
N GLY A 219 30.11 1.98 -19.80
CA GLY A 219 30.50 0.88 -20.68
C GLY A 219 30.96 1.41 -22.06
N THR A 220 30.19 2.30 -22.68
CA THR A 220 30.58 2.91 -23.97
C THR A 220 31.80 3.75 -23.86
N ALA A 221 32.00 4.52 -22.78
CA ALA A 221 33.20 5.32 -22.53
C ALA A 221 34.48 4.47 -22.34
N LEU A 222 34.34 3.27 -21.77
CA LEU A 222 35.45 2.34 -21.60
C LEU A 222 35.81 1.59 -22.89
N PHE A 223 34.85 1.40 -23.80
CA PHE A 223 35.07 0.72 -25.08
C PHE A 223 35.36 1.66 -26.25
N ALA A 224 34.98 2.95 -26.18
CA ALA A 224 35.16 3.93 -27.23
C ALA A 224 36.59 4.56 -27.35
N PRO A 225 37.44 4.68 -26.28
CA PRO A 225 38.68 5.42 -26.34
C PRO A 225 39.64 4.99 -27.44
N PRO A 226 39.89 3.70 -27.71
CA PRO A 226 40.89 3.33 -28.73
C PRO A 226 40.46 3.64 -30.16
N LEU A 227 39.16 3.66 -30.45
CA LEU A 227 38.66 3.96 -31.79
C LEU A 227 38.56 5.48 -32.06
N PHE A 228 38.22 6.26 -31.02
CA PHE A 228 38.08 7.72 -31.16
C PHE A 228 39.42 8.45 -31.08
N MET A 229 40.36 7.97 -30.26
CA MET A 229 41.68 8.63 -30.15
C MET A 229 42.51 8.41 -31.39
N SER A 230 42.49 7.26 -32.05
CA SER A 230 43.22 7.08 -33.31
C SER A 230 42.71 8.01 -34.42
N SER A 231 41.41 8.17 -34.56
CA SER A 231 40.80 9.09 -35.53
C SER A 231 41.06 10.56 -35.18
N TYR A 232 41.16 10.92 -33.90
CA TYR A 232 41.41 12.27 -33.43
C TYR A 232 42.86 12.69 -33.68
N TRP A 233 43.82 11.79 -33.46
CA TRP A 233 45.24 12.04 -33.74
C TRP A 233 45.54 12.12 -35.24
N GLU A 234 44.91 11.29 -36.06
CA GLU A 234 44.97 11.40 -37.52
C GLU A 234 44.37 12.71 -38.04
N PHE A 235 43.22 13.15 -37.47
CA PHE A 235 42.60 14.44 -37.82
C PHE A 235 43.42 15.64 -37.42
N MET A 236 44.20 15.56 -36.32
CA MET A 236 45.05 16.63 -35.83
C MET A 236 46.44 16.69 -36.50
N GLY A 237 46.74 15.77 -37.43
CA GLY A 237 48.00 15.77 -38.19
C GLY A 237 49.25 15.50 -37.33
N LEU A 238 49.10 14.94 -36.15
CA LEU A 238 50.18 14.54 -35.26
C LEU A 238 50.45 13.05 -35.46
N SER A 239 51.23 12.73 -36.49
CA SER A 239 51.84 11.40 -36.61
C SER A 239 52.97 11.28 -35.60
N ILE A 240 52.84 10.34 -34.63
CA ILE A 240 53.96 9.86 -33.84
C ILE A 240 54.62 8.71 -34.56
#